data_1a77f99f3746abb7945f2836079bc3ea
#
_entry.id   1a77f99f3746abb7945f2836079bc3ea
#
_cell.length_a   1.000
_cell.length_b   1.000
_cell.length_c   1.000
_cell.angle_alpha   90.00
_cell.angle_beta   90.00
_cell.angle_gamma   90.00
#
_symmetry.space_group_name_H-M   'P 1'
#
loop_
_entity.id
_entity.type
_entity.pdbx_description
1 polymer ?
#
loop_
_entity_poly.entity_id
_entity_poly.type
_entity_poly.pdbx_seq_one_letter_code
_entity_poly.pdbx_strand_id
1 'polypeptide(L)'
;IQKFYADNTVVTTDDGSEFKLAFSGKGGDLFVTFLVGYLLTMITFGIYMPWFVCKLNKWFAQNTKITKQGGEVSGMDFTGQGGELFVTFLVGYLLTIITFGIYMAWFQVKLLKFNAEHMKIDVEGRRVNLRFTGEGGELFVMLLVGYLLTIITFGFYMFWLMAKLLKWQLSNTVATVEGGPSMGAMPPGPMGGALPGYGQPAMN
;
A
#
# COMPACT_ATOMS: atom_id res chain seq x y z
N ILE A 1 -5.30 15.04 3.74
CA ILE A 1 -5.70 13.68 4.18
C ILE A 1 -4.47 12.86 4.55
N GLN A 2 -3.44 12.71 3.70
CA GLN A 2 -2.24 11.91 3.99
C GLN A 2 -1.44 12.41 5.19
N LYS A 3 -1.27 13.72 5.35
CA LYS A 3 -0.64 14.31 6.53
C LYS A 3 -1.42 13.97 7.80
N PHE A 4 -2.76 14.02 7.75
CA PHE A 4 -3.62 13.66 8.88
C PHE A 4 -3.43 12.19 9.29
N TYR A 5 -3.36 11.26 8.32
CA TYR A 5 -3.11 9.85 8.62
C TYR A 5 -1.70 9.62 9.16
N ALA A 6 -0.68 10.25 8.59
CA ALA A 6 0.69 10.12 9.06
C ALA A 6 0.84 10.63 10.50
N ASP A 7 0.32 11.83 10.79
CA ASP A 7 0.42 12.46 12.11
C ASP A 7 -0.37 11.69 13.20
N ASN A 8 -1.37 10.87 12.81
CA ASN A 8 -2.21 10.10 13.73
C ASN A 8 -1.91 8.59 13.73
N THR A 9 -0.94 8.12 12.94
CA THR A 9 -0.54 6.71 12.94
C THR A 9 0.65 6.51 13.86
N VAL A 10 0.42 5.78 14.95
CA VAL A 10 1.46 5.35 15.87
C VAL A 10 1.59 3.84 15.76
N VAL A 11 2.78 3.36 15.51
CA VAL A 11 3.12 1.93 15.51
C VAL A 11 3.87 1.66 16.79
N THR A 12 3.27 0.86 17.67
CA THR A 12 3.93 0.42 18.92
C THR A 12 4.52 -0.96 18.69
N THR A 13 5.79 -1.13 18.99
CA THR A 13 6.49 -2.42 18.95
C THR A 13 6.40 -3.13 20.29
N ASP A 14 6.66 -4.45 20.32
CA ASP A 14 6.55 -5.31 21.51
C ASP A 14 7.47 -4.86 22.66
N ASP A 15 8.54 -4.12 22.35
CA ASP A 15 9.44 -3.48 23.33
C ASP A 15 8.90 -2.16 23.91
N GLY A 16 7.68 -1.75 23.55
CA GLY A 16 7.06 -0.50 23.98
C GLY A 16 7.55 0.74 23.23
N SER A 17 8.35 0.59 22.18
CA SER A 17 8.79 1.71 21.35
C SER A 17 7.67 2.22 20.47
N GLU A 18 7.40 3.53 20.51
CA GLU A 18 6.41 4.18 19.66
C GLU A 18 7.09 4.82 18.44
N PHE A 19 6.64 4.42 17.27
CA PHE A 19 7.04 5.00 15.99
C PHE A 19 5.89 5.81 15.42
N LYS A 20 6.16 7.04 15.00
CA LYS A 20 5.20 7.93 14.36
C LYS A 20 5.60 8.13 12.91
N LEU A 21 4.62 8.13 12.01
CA LEU A 21 4.83 8.53 10.64
C LEU A 21 4.74 10.06 10.54
N ALA A 22 5.73 10.68 9.94
CA ALA A 22 5.73 12.11 9.64
C ALA A 22 5.71 12.31 8.13
N PHE A 23 4.77 13.11 7.65
CA PHE A 23 4.67 13.45 6.23
C PHE A 23 5.08 14.89 5.97
N SER A 24 6.16 15.07 5.21
CA SER A 24 6.75 16.38 4.90
C SER A 24 6.44 16.88 3.48
N GLY A 25 5.68 16.15 2.69
CA GLY A 25 5.38 16.47 1.30
C GLY A 25 4.59 17.77 1.13
N LYS A 26 5.03 18.61 0.20
CA LYS A 26 4.35 19.86 -0.15
C LYS A 26 3.28 19.59 -1.21
N GLY A 27 2.07 20.12 -0.98
CA GLY A 27 0.94 19.96 -1.91
C GLY A 27 1.21 20.52 -3.31
N GLY A 28 2.03 21.57 -3.43
CA GLY A 28 2.43 22.14 -4.72
C GLY A 28 3.27 21.18 -5.55
N ASP A 29 4.24 20.50 -4.93
CA ASP A 29 5.10 19.53 -5.62
C ASP A 29 4.31 18.31 -6.07
N LEU A 30 3.36 17.85 -5.23
CA LEU A 30 2.42 16.81 -5.59
C LEU A 30 1.54 17.21 -6.77
N PHE A 31 1.01 18.43 -6.74
CA PHE A 31 0.15 18.96 -7.80
C PHE A 31 0.88 18.99 -9.15
N VAL A 32 2.11 19.50 -9.18
CA VAL A 32 2.92 19.55 -10.41
C VAL A 32 3.24 18.13 -10.90
N THR A 33 3.64 17.23 -9.99
CA THR A 33 3.93 15.82 -10.34
C THR A 33 2.70 15.13 -10.91
N PHE A 34 1.54 15.35 -10.28
CA PHE A 34 0.27 14.80 -10.73
C PHE A 34 -0.16 15.39 -12.08
N LEU A 35 -0.11 16.70 -12.24
CA LEU A 35 -0.52 17.39 -13.46
C LEU A 35 0.31 16.92 -14.66
N VAL A 36 1.64 16.91 -14.53
CA VAL A 36 2.55 16.46 -15.60
C VAL A 36 2.32 14.98 -15.91
N GLY A 37 2.26 14.12 -14.90
CA GLY A 37 2.02 12.71 -15.07
C GLY A 37 0.67 12.40 -15.73
N TYR A 38 -0.38 13.10 -15.33
CA TYR A 38 -1.71 13.00 -15.90
C TYR A 38 -1.75 13.42 -17.38
N LEU A 39 -1.17 14.59 -17.70
CA LEU A 39 -1.09 15.08 -19.08
C LEU A 39 -0.32 14.11 -19.98
N LEU A 40 0.83 13.62 -19.54
CA LEU A 40 1.60 12.62 -20.29
C LEU A 40 0.82 11.33 -20.48
N THR A 41 0.08 10.88 -19.45
CA THR A 41 -0.76 9.69 -19.54
C THR A 41 -1.90 9.88 -20.56
N MET A 42 -2.52 11.07 -20.60
CA MET A 42 -3.53 11.39 -21.60
C MET A 42 -2.98 11.43 -23.02
N ILE A 43 -1.86 12.13 -23.25
CA ILE A 43 -1.21 12.26 -24.56
C ILE A 43 -0.76 10.90 -25.10
N THR A 44 -0.32 10.00 -24.21
CA THR A 44 0.14 8.65 -24.59
C THR A 44 -0.96 7.58 -24.55
N PHE A 45 -2.22 7.97 -24.44
CA PHE A 45 -3.35 7.03 -24.34
C PHE A 45 -3.18 5.96 -23.25
N GLY A 46 -2.62 6.37 -22.10
CA GLY A 46 -2.41 5.49 -20.94
C GLY A 46 -1.05 4.75 -20.92
N ILE A 47 -0.26 4.79 -21.98
CA ILE A 47 1.05 4.10 -22.04
C ILE A 47 2.00 4.63 -20.95
N TYR A 48 1.93 5.91 -20.61
CA TYR A 48 2.78 6.52 -19.56
C TYR A 48 2.39 6.15 -18.13
N MET A 49 1.21 5.54 -17.90
CA MET A 49 0.67 5.25 -16.57
C MET A 49 1.65 4.51 -15.63
N PRO A 50 2.42 3.48 -16.06
CA PRO A 50 3.39 2.79 -15.21
C PRO A 50 4.46 3.71 -14.63
N TRP A 51 5.02 4.60 -15.44
CA TRP A 51 6.02 5.59 -15.00
C TRP A 51 5.43 6.61 -14.06
N PHE A 52 4.19 7.04 -14.33
CA PHE A 52 3.47 7.96 -13.48
C PHE A 52 3.22 7.36 -12.08
N VAL A 53 2.75 6.11 -12.01
CA VAL A 53 2.53 5.38 -10.74
C VAL A 53 3.84 5.23 -9.95
N CYS A 54 4.93 4.82 -10.60
CA CYS A 54 6.23 4.71 -9.95
C CYS A 54 6.74 6.07 -9.44
N LYS A 55 6.54 7.15 -10.20
CA LYS A 55 6.91 8.51 -9.80
C LYS A 55 6.13 9.00 -8.59
N LEU A 56 4.82 8.73 -8.53
CA LEU A 56 3.99 9.04 -7.38
C LEU A 56 4.41 8.25 -6.15
N ASN A 57 4.62 6.95 -6.28
CA ASN A 57 5.05 6.10 -5.17
C ASN A 57 6.41 6.55 -4.61
N LYS A 58 7.35 6.89 -5.50
CA LYS A 58 8.65 7.44 -5.10
C LYS A 58 8.50 8.77 -4.37
N TRP A 59 7.65 9.66 -4.88
CA TRP A 59 7.39 10.95 -4.21
C TRP A 59 6.78 10.74 -2.83
N PHE A 60 5.80 9.83 -2.67
CA PHE A 60 5.21 9.53 -1.36
C PHE A 60 6.22 8.91 -0.41
N ALA A 61 7.02 7.94 -0.85
CA ALA A 61 8.05 7.31 -0.04
C ALA A 61 9.06 8.33 0.48
N GLN A 62 9.61 9.16 -0.39
CA GLN A 62 10.61 10.18 -0.03
C GLN A 62 10.09 11.27 0.91
N ASN A 63 8.78 11.54 0.90
CA ASN A 63 8.15 12.52 1.78
C ASN A 63 7.55 11.91 3.06
N THR A 64 7.66 10.60 3.25
CA THR A 64 7.21 9.91 4.46
C THR A 64 8.43 9.47 5.27
N LYS A 65 8.49 9.91 6.52
CA LYS A 65 9.57 9.60 7.46
C LYS A 65 9.00 8.90 8.68
N ILE A 66 9.81 8.06 9.29
CA ILE A 66 9.47 7.40 10.55
C ILE A 66 10.24 8.10 11.65
N THR A 67 9.56 8.53 12.69
CA THR A 67 10.13 9.23 13.84
C THR A 67 9.86 8.43 15.10
N LYS A 68 10.86 8.32 15.97
CA LYS A 68 10.78 7.72 17.32
C LYS A 68 11.05 8.82 18.33
N GLN A 69 10.27 8.92 19.39
CA GLN A 69 10.39 9.90 20.50
C GLN A 69 11.59 10.86 20.42
N GLY A 70 11.44 11.94 19.58
CA GLY A 70 12.40 13.04 19.54
C GLY A 70 13.46 13.01 18.43
N GLY A 71 13.46 12.03 17.53
CA GLY A 71 14.41 11.97 16.40
C GLY A 71 13.86 11.30 15.14
N GLU A 72 14.40 11.68 13.98
CA GLU A 72 14.18 10.97 12.73
C GLU A 72 14.98 9.66 12.77
N VAL A 73 14.27 8.52 12.67
CA VAL A 73 14.89 7.20 12.80
C VAL A 73 15.05 6.53 11.44
N SER A 74 14.27 6.95 10.43
CA SER A 74 14.22 6.21 9.18
C SER A 74 13.57 6.94 8.03
N GLY A 75 13.98 6.58 6.81
CA GLY A 75 13.39 6.97 5.54
C GLY A 75 12.65 5.81 4.87
N MET A 76 11.73 6.16 4.00
CA MET A 76 11.14 5.24 3.04
C MET A 76 11.68 5.55 1.66
N ASP A 77 11.95 4.52 0.86
CA ASP A 77 12.29 4.68 -0.54
C ASP A 77 11.50 3.69 -1.40
N PHE A 78 11.28 4.07 -2.64
CA PHE A 78 10.62 3.25 -3.64
C PHE A 78 11.56 2.99 -4.81
N THR A 79 11.92 1.72 -5.01
CA THR A 79 12.91 1.29 -6.00
C THR A 79 12.30 0.84 -7.33
N GLY A 80 10.96 0.71 -7.40
CA GLY A 80 10.26 0.24 -8.60
C GLY A 80 10.46 1.16 -9.80
N GLN A 81 10.65 0.55 -10.96
CA GLN A 81 10.85 1.24 -12.22
C GLN A 81 9.63 1.11 -13.13
N GLY A 82 9.32 2.20 -13.85
CA GLY A 82 8.18 2.21 -14.77
C GLY A 82 8.29 1.19 -15.91
N GLY A 83 9.53 0.87 -16.35
CA GLY A 83 9.77 -0.17 -17.36
C GLY A 83 9.40 -1.57 -16.91
N GLU A 84 9.70 -1.94 -15.67
CA GLU A 84 9.30 -3.23 -15.08
C GLU A 84 7.78 -3.32 -14.92
N LEU A 85 7.18 -2.23 -14.46
CA LEU A 85 5.74 -2.15 -14.27
C LEU A 85 4.97 -2.12 -15.60
N PHE A 86 5.61 -1.64 -16.68
CA PHE A 86 4.99 -1.50 -18.00
C PHE A 86 4.46 -2.83 -18.55
N VAL A 87 5.26 -3.91 -18.46
CA VAL A 87 4.84 -5.23 -18.94
C VAL A 87 3.61 -5.72 -18.15
N THR A 88 3.62 -5.54 -16.84
CA THR A 88 2.48 -5.89 -15.98
C THR A 88 1.24 -5.08 -16.34
N PHE A 89 1.40 -3.78 -16.62
CA PHE A 89 0.32 -2.91 -17.08
C PHE A 89 -0.22 -3.32 -18.43
N LEU A 90 0.65 -3.55 -19.41
CA LEU A 90 0.24 -3.93 -20.76
C LEU A 90 -0.59 -5.22 -20.76
N VAL A 91 -0.06 -6.27 -20.14
CA VAL A 91 -0.76 -7.56 -20.04
C VAL A 91 -2.03 -7.43 -19.21
N GLY A 92 -1.97 -6.74 -18.08
CA GLY A 92 -3.12 -6.54 -17.19
C GLY A 92 -4.24 -5.76 -17.86
N TYR A 93 -3.89 -4.71 -18.61
CA TYR A 93 -4.84 -3.87 -19.33
C TYR A 93 -5.51 -4.65 -20.47
N LEU A 94 -4.73 -5.35 -21.30
CA LEU A 94 -5.26 -6.18 -22.38
C LEU A 94 -6.21 -7.27 -21.86
N LEU A 95 -5.80 -8.00 -20.83
CA LEU A 95 -6.65 -9.03 -20.23
C LEU A 95 -7.91 -8.43 -19.60
N THR A 96 -7.81 -7.26 -18.99
CA THR A 96 -8.99 -6.57 -18.43
C THR A 96 -10.00 -6.20 -19.53
N ILE A 97 -9.53 -5.73 -20.69
CA ILE A 97 -10.41 -5.45 -21.83
C ILE A 97 -11.05 -6.74 -22.36
N ILE A 98 -10.26 -7.79 -22.63
CA ILE A 98 -10.72 -9.06 -23.18
C ILE A 98 -11.75 -9.73 -22.25
N THR A 99 -11.59 -9.59 -20.95
CA THR A 99 -12.48 -10.17 -19.93
C THR A 99 -13.60 -9.23 -19.48
N PHE A 100 -13.83 -8.12 -20.18
CA PHE A 100 -14.86 -7.12 -19.83
C PHE A 100 -14.76 -6.64 -18.37
N GLY A 101 -13.51 -6.46 -17.89
CA GLY A 101 -13.24 -5.96 -16.54
C GLY A 101 -13.06 -7.04 -15.45
N ILE A 102 -13.39 -8.31 -15.72
CA ILE A 102 -13.26 -9.38 -14.73
C ILE A 102 -11.79 -9.51 -14.23
N TYR A 103 -10.82 -9.41 -15.14
CA TYR A 103 -9.40 -9.53 -14.79
C TYR A 103 -8.86 -8.39 -13.92
N MET A 104 -9.62 -7.30 -13.74
CA MET A 104 -9.21 -6.12 -12.97
C MET A 104 -8.76 -6.47 -11.54
N ALA A 105 -9.40 -7.46 -10.89
CA ALA A 105 -9.05 -7.88 -9.54
C ALA A 105 -7.63 -8.48 -9.46
N TRP A 106 -7.29 -9.36 -10.40
CA TRP A 106 -5.94 -9.95 -10.48
C TRP A 106 -4.88 -8.92 -10.89
N PHE A 107 -5.24 -8.00 -11.77
CA PHE A 107 -4.37 -6.89 -12.16
C PHE A 107 -4.06 -5.99 -10.95
N GLN A 108 -5.08 -5.62 -10.15
CA GLN A 108 -4.90 -4.86 -8.91
C GLN A 108 -3.97 -5.56 -7.92
N VAL A 109 -4.13 -6.87 -7.72
CA VAL A 109 -3.24 -7.65 -6.85
C VAL A 109 -1.80 -7.65 -7.33
N LYS A 110 -1.57 -7.76 -8.66
CA LYS A 110 -0.21 -7.66 -9.22
C LYS A 110 0.41 -6.30 -8.96
N LEU A 111 -0.36 -5.22 -9.06
CA LEU A 111 0.12 -3.87 -8.74
C LEU A 111 0.45 -3.73 -7.24
N LEU A 112 -0.38 -4.28 -6.36
CA LEU A 112 -0.13 -4.27 -4.92
C LEU A 112 1.14 -5.04 -4.56
N LYS A 113 1.35 -6.22 -5.17
CA LYS A 113 2.58 -7.01 -5.00
C LYS A 113 3.80 -6.24 -5.47
N PHE A 114 3.76 -5.68 -6.67
CA PHE A 114 4.85 -4.85 -7.20
C PHE A 114 5.17 -3.68 -6.27
N ASN A 115 4.15 -2.96 -5.79
CA ASN A 115 4.35 -1.82 -4.89
C ASN A 115 4.96 -2.25 -3.55
N ALA A 116 4.50 -3.36 -2.97
CA ALA A 116 5.03 -3.87 -1.71
C ALA A 116 6.50 -4.31 -1.85
N GLU A 117 6.83 -5.06 -2.89
CA GLU A 117 8.18 -5.58 -3.14
C GLU A 117 9.22 -4.48 -3.35
N HIS A 118 8.81 -3.36 -3.96
CA HIS A 118 9.68 -2.23 -4.26
C HIS A 118 9.68 -1.12 -3.19
N MET A 119 8.81 -1.22 -2.18
CA MET A 119 8.83 -0.33 -1.03
C MET A 119 9.90 -0.79 -0.04
N LYS A 120 10.91 0.04 0.18
CA LYS A 120 12.00 -0.20 1.12
C LYS A 120 11.84 0.75 2.30
N ILE A 121 11.87 0.17 3.49
CA ILE A 121 11.78 0.92 4.74
C ILE A 121 13.05 0.61 5.52
N ASP A 122 13.76 1.65 5.93
CA ASP A 122 14.95 1.49 6.76
C ASP A 122 14.60 1.99 8.17
N VAL A 123 14.66 1.15 9.16
CA VAL A 123 14.37 1.46 10.56
C VAL A 123 15.60 1.14 11.41
N GLU A 124 16.25 2.17 11.95
CA GLU A 124 17.43 2.02 12.81
C GLU A 124 18.56 1.16 12.17
N GLY A 125 18.76 1.32 10.84
CA GLY A 125 19.74 0.54 10.08
C GLY A 125 19.32 -0.90 9.76
N ARG A 126 18.09 -1.27 10.10
CA ARG A 126 17.48 -2.56 9.71
C ARG A 126 16.54 -2.37 8.54
N ARG A 127 16.74 -3.14 7.48
CA ARG A 127 15.85 -3.09 6.32
C ARG A 127 14.59 -3.90 6.58
N VAL A 128 13.45 -3.24 6.38
CA VAL A 128 12.13 -3.86 6.42
C VAL A 128 11.61 -3.96 4.99
N ASN A 129 11.38 -5.19 4.54
CA ASN A 129 10.78 -5.47 3.23
C ASN A 129 9.29 -5.73 3.41
N LEU A 130 8.48 -5.12 2.55
CA LEU A 130 7.05 -5.37 2.51
C LEU A 130 6.74 -6.46 1.48
N ARG A 131 5.79 -7.32 1.80
CA ARG A 131 5.26 -8.34 0.90
C ARG A 131 3.74 -8.35 0.96
N PHE A 132 3.11 -8.38 -0.21
CA PHE A 132 1.66 -8.50 -0.30
C PHE A 132 1.28 -9.96 -0.61
N THR A 133 0.43 -10.55 0.24
CA THR A 133 0.03 -11.96 0.16
C THR A 133 -1.38 -12.18 -0.37
N GLY A 134 -2.18 -11.11 -0.53
CA GLY A 134 -3.56 -11.20 -1.00
C GLY A 134 -3.68 -11.83 -2.39
N GLU A 135 -4.81 -12.47 -2.63
CA GLU A 135 -5.11 -13.17 -3.88
C GLU A 135 -6.18 -12.46 -4.71
N GLY A 136 -6.04 -12.56 -6.05
CA GLY A 136 -6.98 -11.93 -6.99
C GLY A 136 -8.39 -12.49 -6.90
N GLY A 137 -8.54 -13.78 -6.57
CA GLY A 137 -9.85 -14.42 -6.39
C GLY A 137 -10.63 -13.85 -5.20
N GLU A 138 -9.96 -13.64 -4.07
CA GLU A 138 -10.56 -13.01 -2.88
C GLU A 138 -11.03 -11.60 -3.19
N LEU A 139 -10.15 -10.81 -3.85
CA LEU A 139 -10.49 -9.45 -4.26
C LEU A 139 -11.65 -9.43 -5.24
N PHE A 140 -11.69 -10.36 -6.20
CA PHE A 140 -12.77 -10.46 -7.18
C PHE A 140 -14.12 -10.70 -6.50
N VAL A 141 -14.22 -11.67 -5.60
CA VAL A 141 -15.46 -11.96 -4.86
C VAL A 141 -15.89 -10.77 -4.03
N MET A 142 -14.94 -10.11 -3.35
CA MET A 142 -15.21 -8.92 -2.54
C MET A 142 -15.76 -7.77 -3.39
N LEU A 143 -15.16 -7.51 -4.56
CA LEU A 143 -15.62 -6.48 -5.49
C LEU A 143 -16.98 -6.83 -6.09
N LEU A 144 -17.20 -8.08 -6.52
CA LEU A 144 -18.45 -8.53 -7.10
C LEU A 144 -19.62 -8.32 -6.14
N VAL A 145 -19.49 -8.84 -4.92
CA VAL A 145 -20.52 -8.68 -3.86
C VAL A 145 -20.67 -7.20 -3.49
N GLY A 146 -19.56 -6.49 -3.35
CA GLY A 146 -19.56 -5.07 -3.01
C GLY A 146 -20.25 -4.20 -4.06
N TYR A 147 -20.02 -4.43 -5.35
CA TYR A 147 -20.68 -3.70 -6.42
C TYR A 147 -22.17 -4.03 -6.49
N LEU A 148 -22.57 -5.30 -6.34
CA LEU A 148 -23.99 -5.68 -6.30
C LEU A 148 -24.72 -4.97 -5.16
N LEU A 149 -24.14 -4.97 -3.96
CA LEU A 149 -24.71 -4.26 -2.82
C LEU A 149 -24.72 -2.74 -3.02
N THR A 150 -23.71 -2.19 -3.68
CA THR A 150 -23.65 -0.74 -4.01
C THR A 150 -24.78 -0.37 -4.96
N ILE A 151 -25.08 -1.19 -5.96
CA ILE A 151 -26.20 -0.97 -6.89
C ILE A 151 -27.54 -1.03 -6.12
N ILE A 152 -27.76 -2.07 -5.31
CA ILE A 152 -29.00 -2.26 -4.52
C ILE A 152 -29.22 -1.09 -3.55
N THR A 153 -28.16 -0.55 -2.98
CA THR A 153 -28.23 0.56 -2.00
C THR A 153 -28.08 1.95 -2.63
N PHE A 154 -28.24 2.08 -3.94
CA PHE A 154 -28.08 3.35 -4.67
C PHE A 154 -26.76 4.08 -4.36
N GLY A 155 -25.67 3.32 -4.19
CA GLY A 155 -24.33 3.85 -3.93
C GLY A 155 -23.94 3.96 -2.46
N PHE A 156 -24.86 3.88 -1.51
CA PHE A 156 -24.53 4.01 -0.08
C PHE A 156 -23.54 2.95 0.41
N TYR A 157 -23.57 1.74 -0.12
CA TYR A 157 -22.66 0.67 0.28
C TYR A 157 -21.19 0.92 -0.11
N MET A 158 -20.92 1.86 -1.00
CA MET A 158 -19.55 2.19 -1.47
C MET A 158 -18.59 2.51 -0.31
N PHE A 159 -19.08 3.22 0.71
CA PHE A 159 -18.25 3.56 1.87
C PHE A 159 -17.80 2.34 2.66
N TRP A 160 -18.69 1.36 2.85
CA TRP A 160 -18.34 0.08 3.51
C TRP A 160 -17.44 -0.78 2.63
N LEU A 161 -17.65 -0.77 1.32
CA LEU A 161 -16.78 -1.47 0.38
C LEU A 161 -15.36 -0.91 0.45
N MET A 162 -15.19 0.43 0.45
CA MET A 162 -13.88 1.06 0.61
C MET A 162 -13.20 0.67 1.93
N ALA A 163 -13.94 0.67 3.03
CA ALA A 163 -13.41 0.26 4.33
C ALA A 163 -12.99 -1.22 4.34
N LYS A 164 -13.77 -2.11 3.71
CA LYS A 164 -13.41 -3.53 3.55
C LYS A 164 -12.16 -3.72 2.68
N LEU A 165 -12.05 -2.99 1.58
CA LEU A 165 -10.88 -3.04 0.69
C LEU A 165 -9.61 -2.59 1.43
N LEU A 166 -9.67 -1.48 2.17
CA LEU A 166 -8.55 -1.00 2.98
C LEU A 166 -8.15 -2.03 4.04
N LYS A 167 -9.12 -2.58 4.77
CA LYS A 167 -8.86 -3.60 5.76
C LYS A 167 -8.22 -4.85 5.15
N TRP A 168 -8.74 -5.33 4.03
CA TRP A 168 -8.21 -6.48 3.31
C TRP A 168 -6.77 -6.20 2.81
N GLN A 169 -6.51 -5.02 2.27
CA GLN A 169 -5.18 -4.65 1.81
C GLN A 169 -4.17 -4.61 2.96
N LEU A 170 -4.53 -4.01 4.09
CA LEU A 170 -3.66 -3.94 5.27
C LEU A 170 -3.40 -5.33 5.88
N SER A 171 -4.44 -6.17 6.01
CA SER A 171 -4.30 -7.51 6.58
C SER A 171 -3.49 -8.48 5.71
N ASN A 172 -3.39 -8.22 4.41
CA ASN A 172 -2.57 -8.99 3.48
C ASN A 172 -1.18 -8.37 3.21
N THR A 173 -0.82 -7.30 3.90
CA THR A 173 0.52 -6.72 3.80
C THR A 173 1.37 -7.19 4.99
N VAL A 174 2.43 -7.92 4.71
CA VAL A 174 3.36 -8.47 5.70
C VAL A 174 4.68 -7.72 5.62
N ALA A 175 5.19 -7.32 6.78
CA ALA A 175 6.52 -6.72 6.92
C ALA A 175 7.51 -7.78 7.41
N THR A 176 8.66 -7.88 6.76
CA THR A 176 9.75 -8.79 7.15
C THR A 176 11.01 -7.97 7.38
N VAL A 177 11.65 -8.16 8.53
CA VAL A 177 12.93 -7.52 8.85
C VAL A 177 14.06 -8.40 8.34
N GLU A 178 15.01 -7.84 7.63
CA GLU A 178 16.19 -8.56 7.16
C GLU A 178 17.02 -9.06 8.37
N GLY A 179 17.12 -10.38 8.52
CA GLY A 179 17.83 -11.03 9.65
C GLY A 179 16.98 -11.25 10.91
N GLY A 180 15.67 -11.01 10.89
CA GLY A 180 14.74 -11.25 11.98
C GLY A 180 13.55 -12.14 11.60
N PRO A 181 12.77 -12.61 12.60
CA PRO A 181 11.53 -13.30 12.32
C PRO A 181 10.55 -12.39 11.56
N SER A 182 9.73 -12.98 10.69
CA SER A 182 8.71 -12.23 9.95
C SER A 182 7.73 -11.57 10.93
N MET A 183 7.66 -10.24 10.92
CA MET A 183 6.56 -9.54 11.59
C MET A 183 5.27 -9.89 10.85
N GLY A 184 4.29 -10.43 11.56
CA GLY A 184 2.98 -10.76 11.01
C GLY A 184 2.30 -9.57 10.34
N ALA A 185 1.18 -9.84 9.68
CA ALA A 185 0.38 -8.84 8.98
C ALA A 185 0.20 -7.56 9.81
N MET A 186 0.41 -6.41 9.18
CA MET A 186 0.23 -5.10 9.81
C MET A 186 -1.17 -5.01 10.42
N PRO A 187 -1.31 -4.75 11.73
CA PRO A 187 -2.64 -4.65 12.34
C PRO A 187 -3.42 -3.51 11.70
N PRO A 188 -4.72 -3.65 11.47
CA PRO A 188 -5.55 -2.54 11.05
C PRO A 188 -5.44 -1.43 12.09
N GLY A 189 -5.18 -0.19 11.62
CA GLY A 189 -4.97 0.99 12.43
C GLY A 189 -6.05 1.22 13.50
N PRO A 190 -5.93 2.21 14.39
CA PRO A 190 -6.46 2.22 15.74
C PRO A 190 -7.99 2.20 15.84
N MET A 191 -8.55 1.03 15.80
CA MET A 191 -9.79 0.67 16.47
C MET A 191 -9.53 -0.62 17.22
N GLY A 192 -8.96 -0.47 18.40
CA GLY A 192 -8.90 -1.39 19.51
C GLY A 192 -8.78 -2.88 19.19
N GLY A 193 -7.57 -3.43 19.25
CA GLY A 193 -7.38 -4.87 19.26
C GLY A 193 -5.93 -5.20 19.57
N ALA A 194 -5.69 -5.78 20.74
CA ALA A 194 -4.41 -6.26 21.19
C ALA A 194 -3.78 -7.24 20.18
N LEU A 195 -2.48 -7.15 19.97
CA LEU A 195 -1.70 -8.11 19.18
C LEU A 195 -1.82 -9.51 19.79
N PRO A 196 -2.02 -10.57 19.03
CA PRO A 196 -1.96 -11.92 19.56
C PRO A 196 -0.53 -12.26 19.97
N GLY A 197 -0.40 -12.77 21.18
CA GLY A 197 0.85 -12.98 21.87
C GLY A 197 1.89 -13.80 21.12
N TYR A 198 3.10 -13.37 21.21
CA TYR A 198 4.30 -14.13 20.90
C TYR A 198 4.47 -15.25 21.92
N GLY A 199 4.78 -16.43 21.39
CA GLY A 199 4.91 -17.65 22.17
C GLY A 199 5.88 -17.54 23.34
N GLN A 200 5.45 -18.12 24.46
CA GLN A 200 6.26 -18.32 25.66
C GLN A 200 7.52 -19.12 25.32
N PRO A 201 8.69 -18.76 25.84
CA PRO A 201 9.83 -19.65 25.82
C PRO A 201 9.51 -20.89 26.68
N ALA A 202 9.74 -22.08 26.11
CA ALA A 202 9.63 -23.32 26.84
C ALA A 202 10.54 -23.27 28.08
N MET A 203 9.95 -23.35 29.26
CA MET A 203 10.68 -23.66 30.48
C MET A 203 10.94 -25.15 30.51
N ASN A 204 12.22 -25.51 30.44
CA ASN A 204 12.72 -26.78 30.96
C ASN A 204 12.95 -26.71 32.46
#